data_3aeb0207e49b7d917abfbe154c0b2a54
#
_entry.id   3aeb0207e49b7d917abfbe154c0b2a54
#
_cell.length_a   1.000
_cell.length_b   1.000
_cell.length_c   1.000
_cell.angle_alpha   90.00
_cell.angle_beta   90.00
_cell.angle_gamma   90.00
#
_symmetry.space_group_name_H-M   'P 1'
#
loop_
_entity.id
_entity.type
_entity.pdbx_description
1 polymer ?
#
loop_
_entity_poly.entity_id
_entity_poly.type
_entity_poly.pdbx_seq_one_letter_code
_entity_poly.pdbx_strand_id
1 'polypeptide(L)'
;MPPEVGRAYGSGMDAAVTGPSMPDVATSRQAGETYRSLRELGVHERPEGWVVARTEDLAVAVSALELSVALRGPTHGALARLQCRMARFSDDAAHRRRRVLVEALLPDPRIIEPAAAARTAAGLDFGEAPFDVMPLARTVPIAVLAAALGVSAHDLDRVVALVGAVCAALAPGAREPHDLTQDADAAATELASHLAPLVPEGQDEVAAAISVLFQARDATAALIGSALIAPVTKAVDDCASWIEWTVHHDAPVQCTRRVARADWAVDGVVVPAGSTVWLMLAAADTSPGPIAPTFGAGPHACPGWSQALAMARGVVTAVHTAGWRAVPDQLIDYERRPNLRLPARVMLRKQPT
;
A
#
# COMPACT_ATOMS: atom_id res chain seq x y z
N MET A 1 34.38 41.51 17.88
CA MET A 1 33.13 40.99 18.47
C MET A 1 32.00 41.17 17.47
N PRO A 2 31.46 40.11 16.87
CA PRO A 2 30.19 40.19 16.12
C PRO A 2 29.04 39.99 17.10
N PRO A 3 27.84 40.55 16.84
CA PRO A 3 26.72 40.52 17.76
C PRO A 3 26.05 39.14 17.77
N GLU A 4 25.73 38.67 18.98
CA GLU A 4 24.85 37.55 19.23
C GLU A 4 23.44 37.85 18.69
N VAL A 5 23.00 37.05 17.71
CA VAL A 5 21.60 36.99 17.30
C VAL A 5 20.92 35.91 18.15
N GLY A 6 20.51 36.28 19.36
CA GLY A 6 19.57 35.51 20.14
C GLY A 6 18.20 35.55 19.48
N ARG A 7 17.82 34.50 18.74
CA ARG A 7 16.41 34.29 18.37
C ARG A 7 15.71 33.60 19.53
N ALA A 8 14.87 34.36 20.20
CA ALA A 8 13.87 33.86 21.11
C ALA A 8 12.95 32.87 20.37
N TYR A 9 12.99 31.60 20.78
CA TYR A 9 11.95 30.64 20.44
C TYR A 9 10.67 31.09 21.15
N GLY A 10 9.76 31.68 20.36
CA GLY A 10 8.42 32.02 20.83
C GLY A 10 7.70 30.76 21.29
N SER A 11 7.32 30.76 22.55
CA SER A 11 6.39 29.84 23.19
C SER A 11 4.97 30.03 22.61
N GLY A 12 4.76 29.49 21.41
CA GLY A 12 3.48 29.47 20.71
C GLY A 12 3.06 28.04 20.36
N MET A 13 3.32 27.08 21.27
CA MET A 13 2.92 25.67 21.08
C MET A 13 1.84 25.30 22.10
N ASP A 14 0.62 25.82 21.93
CA ASP A 14 -0.56 25.29 22.61
C ASP A 14 -1.83 25.46 21.80
N ALA A 15 -1.80 25.06 20.53
CA ALA A 15 -2.96 24.51 19.89
C ALA A 15 -2.67 23.02 19.71
N ALA A 16 -3.02 22.22 20.70
CA ALA A 16 -3.00 20.77 20.58
C ALA A 16 -3.72 20.43 19.28
N VAL A 17 -3.00 19.88 18.31
CA VAL A 17 -3.57 19.40 17.05
C VAL A 17 -4.49 18.25 17.42
N THR A 18 -5.76 18.59 17.73
CA THR A 18 -6.80 17.63 18.08
C THR A 18 -7.18 16.88 16.82
N GLY A 19 -6.83 15.61 16.75
CA GLY A 19 -7.14 14.74 15.61
C GLY A 19 -6.64 13.33 15.86
N PRO A 20 -7.02 12.35 14.99
CA PRO A 20 -6.53 10.99 15.12
C PRO A 20 -5.01 10.95 15.04
N SER A 21 -4.39 10.00 15.74
CA SER A 21 -2.95 9.75 15.61
C SER A 21 -2.58 9.41 14.17
N MET A 22 -1.35 9.68 13.73
CA MET A 22 -0.93 9.37 12.35
C MET A 22 -1.20 7.90 11.96
N PRO A 23 -0.98 6.90 12.82
CA PRO A 23 -1.37 5.52 12.55
C PRO A 23 -2.88 5.29 12.37
N ASP A 24 -3.73 6.15 12.91
CA ASP A 24 -5.18 5.96 12.88
C ASP A 24 -5.89 6.80 11.80
N VAL A 25 -5.20 7.73 11.13
CA VAL A 25 -5.78 8.58 10.08
C VAL A 25 -6.38 7.73 8.95
N ALA A 26 -5.68 6.70 8.51
CA ALA A 26 -6.13 5.82 7.42
C ALA A 26 -7.45 5.10 7.71
N THR A 27 -7.75 4.82 8.99
CA THR A 27 -8.97 4.13 9.44
C THR A 27 -10.11 5.07 9.80
N SER A 28 -9.81 6.38 9.89
CA SER A 28 -10.81 7.39 10.25
C SER A 28 -11.90 7.52 9.19
N ARG A 29 -13.17 7.59 9.63
CA ARG A 29 -14.30 7.93 8.76
C ARG A 29 -14.25 9.38 8.29
N GLN A 30 -13.53 10.25 9.00
CA GLN A 30 -13.32 11.68 8.69
C GLN A 30 -11.94 11.95 8.08
N ALA A 31 -11.33 10.96 7.42
CA ALA A 31 -9.99 11.10 6.84
C ALA A 31 -9.86 12.33 5.94
N GLY A 32 -10.89 12.63 5.12
CA GLY A 32 -10.88 13.78 4.23
C GLY A 32 -10.80 15.13 4.95
N GLU A 33 -11.47 15.28 6.11
CA GLU A 33 -11.37 16.50 6.94
C GLU A 33 -9.99 16.60 7.57
N THR A 34 -9.48 15.48 8.08
CA THR A 34 -8.12 15.40 8.63
C THR A 34 -7.08 15.79 7.58
N TYR A 35 -7.18 15.30 6.33
CA TYR A 35 -6.24 15.67 5.27
C TYR A 35 -6.30 17.15 4.91
N ARG A 36 -7.49 17.77 4.90
CA ARG A 36 -7.63 19.21 4.68
C ARG A 36 -6.88 19.99 5.77
N SER A 37 -7.10 19.65 7.04
CA SER A 37 -6.43 20.31 8.17
C SER A 37 -4.92 20.12 8.13
N LEU A 38 -4.43 18.93 7.77
CA LEU A 38 -2.99 18.67 7.61
C LEU A 38 -2.36 19.53 6.50
N ARG A 39 -3.06 19.75 5.38
CA ARG A 39 -2.58 20.65 4.32
C ARG A 39 -2.51 22.10 4.78
N GLU A 40 -3.50 22.57 5.52
CA GLU A 40 -3.53 23.93 6.06
C GLU A 40 -2.37 24.22 7.00
N LEU A 41 -1.98 23.23 7.82
CA LEU A 41 -0.85 23.32 8.74
C LEU A 41 0.52 23.35 8.05
N GLY A 42 0.64 22.85 6.80
CA GLY A 42 1.95 22.70 6.14
C GLY A 42 2.82 21.62 6.78
N VAL A 43 4.14 21.79 6.69
CA VAL A 43 5.08 20.87 7.34
C VAL A 43 5.15 21.18 8.84
N HIS A 44 4.78 20.22 9.68
CA HIS A 44 4.70 20.42 11.12
C HIS A 44 5.06 19.15 11.90
N GLU A 45 5.46 19.32 13.15
CA GLU A 45 5.78 18.21 14.05
C GLU A 45 4.53 17.74 14.82
N ARG A 46 4.45 16.43 15.02
CA ARG A 46 3.47 15.75 15.89
C ARG A 46 4.20 14.74 16.79
N PRO A 47 3.54 14.19 17.83
CA PRO A 47 4.18 13.21 18.72
C PRO A 47 4.75 11.99 17.97
N GLU A 48 4.14 11.61 16.84
CA GLU A 48 4.57 10.45 16.04
C GLU A 48 5.62 10.78 14.96
N GLY A 49 6.02 12.03 14.83
CA GLY A 49 7.00 12.53 13.86
C GLY A 49 6.48 13.69 13.02
N TRP A 50 7.26 14.10 12.05
CA TRP A 50 6.95 15.20 11.15
C TRP A 50 5.94 14.78 10.09
N VAL A 51 5.03 15.68 9.73
CA VAL A 51 3.96 15.44 8.75
C VAL A 51 4.13 16.36 7.56
N VAL A 52 4.03 15.79 6.36
CA VAL A 52 4.07 16.49 5.07
C VAL A 52 2.79 16.12 4.32
N ALA A 53 1.97 17.12 3.97
CA ALA A 53 0.64 16.89 3.39
C ALA A 53 0.33 17.76 2.16
N ARG A 54 0.99 18.91 1.97
CA ARG A 54 0.80 19.75 0.77
C ARG A 54 1.42 19.09 -0.45
N THR A 55 0.80 19.23 -1.60
CA THR A 55 1.24 18.61 -2.85
C THR A 55 2.65 19.05 -3.24
N GLU A 56 2.98 20.32 -3.12
CA GLU A 56 4.29 20.89 -3.40
C GLU A 56 5.38 20.32 -2.48
N ASP A 57 5.10 20.22 -1.18
CA ASP A 57 6.04 19.67 -0.19
C ASP A 57 6.25 18.16 -0.39
N LEU A 58 5.18 17.42 -0.70
CA LEU A 58 5.24 16.00 -1.04
C LEU A 58 6.09 15.77 -2.28
N ALA A 59 5.97 16.61 -3.31
CA ALA A 59 6.76 16.50 -4.54
C ALA A 59 8.26 16.64 -4.27
N VAL A 60 8.65 17.50 -3.33
CA VAL A 60 10.04 17.62 -2.87
C VAL A 60 10.43 16.41 -2.03
N ALA A 61 9.60 16.03 -1.05
CA ALA A 61 9.90 14.99 -0.08
C ALA A 61 10.11 13.59 -0.70
N VAL A 62 9.35 13.23 -1.73
CA VAL A 62 9.45 11.90 -2.37
C VAL A 62 10.78 11.68 -3.10
N SER A 63 11.51 12.74 -3.41
CA SER A 63 12.80 12.72 -4.11
C SER A 63 13.97 13.20 -3.24
N ALA A 64 13.71 13.61 -1.99
CA ALA A 64 14.72 14.13 -1.09
C ALA A 64 15.73 13.05 -0.69
N LEU A 65 17.01 13.30 -0.93
CA LEU A 65 18.10 12.37 -0.61
C LEU A 65 18.34 12.26 0.92
N GLU A 66 17.91 13.25 1.66
CA GLU A 66 17.96 13.28 3.12
C GLU A 66 16.95 12.33 3.77
N LEU A 67 15.93 11.90 3.01
CA LEU A 67 14.86 11.04 3.51
C LEU A 67 15.06 9.59 3.04
N SER A 68 15.25 8.68 4.00
CA SER A 68 15.50 7.25 3.77
C SER A 68 14.25 6.42 3.95
N VAL A 69 14.09 5.37 3.12
CA VAL A 69 13.09 4.30 3.30
C VAL A 69 13.65 3.12 4.09
N ALA A 70 14.97 3.06 4.30
CA ALA A 70 15.62 1.92 4.92
C ALA A 70 15.07 1.66 6.34
N LEU A 71 14.69 0.42 6.57
CA LEU A 71 14.22 -0.01 7.89
C LEU A 71 15.37 -0.02 8.90
N ARG A 72 15.13 0.61 10.05
CA ARG A 72 15.94 0.37 11.26
C ARG A 72 15.20 -0.71 12.06
N GLY A 73 15.54 -1.95 11.87
CA GLY A 73 14.87 -3.08 12.53
C GLY A 73 15.82 -4.24 12.82
N PRO A 74 15.33 -5.30 13.47
CA PRO A 74 16.13 -6.46 13.79
C PRO A 74 16.75 -7.06 12.51
N THR A 75 18.03 -7.39 12.59
CA THR A 75 18.83 -7.94 11.47
C THR A 75 18.82 -9.46 11.44
N HIS A 76 18.05 -10.10 12.32
CA HIS A 76 18.04 -11.54 12.54
C HIS A 76 16.74 -12.17 12.01
N GLY A 77 16.85 -13.38 11.45
CA GLY A 77 15.75 -14.14 10.88
C GLY A 77 15.67 -14.07 9.35
N ALA A 78 14.93 -15.00 8.77
CA ALA A 78 14.76 -15.10 7.32
C ALA A 78 13.99 -13.92 6.74
N LEU A 79 12.91 -13.54 7.41
CA LEU A 79 12.07 -12.40 7.01
C LEU A 79 12.83 -11.08 7.04
N ALA A 80 13.65 -10.83 8.09
CA ALA A 80 14.45 -9.62 8.19
C ALA A 80 15.51 -9.55 7.08
N ARG A 81 16.20 -10.67 6.79
CA ARG A 81 17.15 -10.74 5.66
C ARG A 81 16.47 -10.48 4.33
N LEU A 82 15.28 -11.02 4.13
CA LEU A 82 14.46 -10.78 2.94
C LEU A 82 14.10 -9.30 2.79
N GLN A 83 13.60 -8.66 3.86
CA GLN A 83 13.27 -7.22 3.85
C GLN A 83 14.47 -6.36 3.45
N CYS A 84 15.64 -6.61 4.01
CA CYS A 84 16.87 -5.88 3.67
C CYS A 84 17.27 -5.98 2.18
N ARG A 85 16.73 -6.96 1.45
CA ARG A 85 16.97 -7.16 0.00
C ARG A 85 15.87 -6.64 -0.90
N MET A 86 14.74 -6.21 -0.35
CA MET A 86 13.64 -5.64 -1.15
C MET A 86 13.96 -4.20 -1.58
N ALA A 87 13.63 -3.85 -2.83
CA ALA A 87 13.78 -2.48 -3.34
C ALA A 87 13.05 -1.45 -2.47
N ARG A 88 11.84 -1.79 -2.01
CA ARG A 88 11.00 -0.94 -1.15
C ARG A 88 11.70 -0.45 0.13
N PHE A 89 12.64 -1.24 0.66
CA PHE A 89 13.34 -0.97 1.91
C PHE A 89 14.82 -0.66 1.69
N SER A 90 15.19 -0.26 0.48
CA SER A 90 16.56 0.05 0.07
C SER A 90 16.64 1.46 -0.47
N ASP A 91 17.79 2.08 -0.31
CA ASP A 91 18.11 3.40 -0.85
C ASP A 91 19.24 3.33 -1.87
N ASP A 92 19.50 4.43 -2.56
CA ASP A 92 20.67 4.71 -3.39
C ASP A 92 20.94 3.63 -4.48
N ALA A 93 22.18 3.17 -4.60
CA ALA A 93 22.58 2.19 -5.61
C ALA A 93 21.94 0.81 -5.40
N ALA A 94 21.70 0.40 -4.14
CA ALA A 94 21.02 -0.86 -3.84
C ALA A 94 19.57 -0.82 -4.30
N HIS A 95 18.87 0.28 -4.04
CA HIS A 95 17.50 0.49 -4.54
C HIS A 95 17.46 0.38 -6.07
N ARG A 96 18.33 1.12 -6.80
CA ARG A 96 18.32 1.11 -8.27
C ARG A 96 18.50 -0.29 -8.86
N ARG A 97 19.46 -1.09 -8.33
CA ARG A 97 19.69 -2.46 -8.80
C ARG A 97 18.47 -3.36 -8.57
N ARG A 98 17.91 -3.32 -7.37
CA ARG A 98 16.77 -4.15 -6.97
C ARG A 98 15.47 -3.73 -7.67
N ARG A 99 15.33 -2.44 -7.95
CA ARG A 99 14.21 -1.90 -8.70
C ARG A 99 14.11 -2.48 -10.11
N VAL A 100 15.23 -2.59 -10.82
CA VAL A 100 15.29 -3.23 -12.14
C VAL A 100 14.82 -4.69 -12.08
N LEU A 101 15.20 -5.44 -11.04
CA LEU A 101 14.73 -6.83 -10.86
C LEU A 101 13.22 -6.90 -10.66
N VAL A 102 12.67 -6.01 -9.84
CA VAL A 102 11.20 -5.95 -9.62
C VAL A 102 10.48 -5.62 -10.92
N GLU A 103 10.93 -4.60 -11.66
CA GLU A 103 10.30 -4.18 -12.92
C GLU A 103 10.33 -5.27 -13.99
N ALA A 104 11.42 -6.05 -14.06
CA ALA A 104 11.55 -7.17 -14.99
C ALA A 104 10.57 -8.33 -14.71
N LEU A 105 10.07 -8.45 -13.48
CA LEU A 105 9.13 -9.49 -13.06
C LEU A 105 7.66 -9.09 -13.20
N LEU A 106 7.37 -7.82 -13.51
CA LEU A 106 5.99 -7.35 -13.64
C LEU A 106 5.38 -7.80 -14.97
N PRO A 107 4.28 -8.57 -14.95
CA PRO A 107 3.63 -9.03 -16.16
C PRO A 107 2.88 -7.89 -16.88
N ASP A 108 2.58 -8.11 -18.17
CA ASP A 108 1.75 -7.17 -18.95
C ASP A 108 0.35 -7.04 -18.33
N PRO A 109 -0.11 -5.81 -18.05
CA PRO A 109 -1.46 -5.57 -17.52
C PRO A 109 -2.58 -6.17 -18.37
N ARG A 110 -2.39 -6.23 -19.70
CA ARG A 110 -3.36 -6.80 -20.65
C ARG A 110 -3.55 -8.31 -20.50
N ILE A 111 -2.58 -9.00 -19.93
CA ILE A 111 -2.66 -10.44 -19.65
C ILE A 111 -3.30 -10.69 -18.28
N ILE A 112 -2.95 -9.90 -17.28
CA ILE A 112 -3.39 -10.15 -15.91
C ILE A 112 -4.81 -9.66 -15.63
N GLU A 113 -5.33 -8.67 -16.35
CA GLU A 113 -6.70 -8.20 -16.17
C GLU A 113 -7.73 -9.31 -16.49
N PRO A 114 -7.72 -9.98 -17.68
CA PRO A 114 -8.63 -11.08 -17.94
C PRO A 114 -8.36 -12.30 -17.04
N ALA A 115 -7.13 -12.56 -16.63
CA ALA A 115 -6.81 -13.64 -15.70
C ALA A 115 -7.43 -13.37 -14.31
N ALA A 116 -7.40 -12.13 -13.83
CA ALA A 116 -8.04 -11.73 -12.58
C ALA A 116 -9.57 -11.86 -12.68
N ALA A 117 -10.17 -11.46 -13.80
CA ALA A 117 -11.60 -11.62 -14.05
C ALA A 117 -12.02 -13.09 -14.06
N ALA A 118 -11.31 -13.95 -14.81
CA ALA A 118 -11.60 -15.39 -14.89
C ALA A 118 -11.49 -16.09 -13.53
N ARG A 119 -10.41 -15.77 -12.77
CA ARG A 119 -10.22 -16.37 -11.45
C ARG A 119 -11.28 -15.89 -10.45
N THR A 120 -11.67 -14.64 -10.52
CA THR A 120 -12.76 -14.10 -9.70
C THR A 120 -14.07 -14.80 -10.03
N ALA A 121 -14.43 -14.90 -11.30
CA ALA A 121 -15.65 -15.57 -11.74
C ALA A 121 -15.73 -17.03 -11.25
N ALA A 122 -14.60 -17.76 -11.31
CA ALA A 122 -14.51 -19.12 -10.78
C ALA A 122 -14.67 -19.21 -9.25
N GLY A 123 -14.35 -18.14 -8.52
CA GLY A 123 -14.48 -18.05 -7.06
C GLY A 123 -15.84 -17.52 -6.58
N LEU A 124 -16.75 -17.12 -7.49
CA LEU A 124 -18.06 -16.53 -7.14
C LEU A 124 -19.19 -17.56 -7.02
N ASP A 125 -18.90 -18.76 -6.53
CA ASP A 125 -19.91 -19.82 -6.30
C ASP A 125 -20.49 -19.72 -4.88
N PHE A 126 -21.25 -18.65 -4.62
CA PHE A 126 -21.93 -18.41 -3.32
C PHE A 126 -23.45 -18.58 -3.39
N GLY A 127 -23.98 -19.15 -4.48
CA GLY A 127 -25.43 -19.20 -4.71
C GLY A 127 -26.02 -17.78 -4.73
N GLU A 128 -27.06 -17.52 -3.90
CA GLU A 128 -27.69 -16.19 -3.75
C GLU A 128 -27.39 -15.52 -2.39
N ALA A 129 -26.68 -16.22 -1.50
CA ALA A 129 -26.41 -15.72 -0.16
C ALA A 129 -25.40 -14.58 -0.18
N PRO A 130 -25.60 -13.52 0.62
CA PRO A 130 -24.59 -12.47 0.77
C PRO A 130 -23.26 -13.03 1.29
N PHE A 131 -22.14 -12.52 0.75
CA PHE A 131 -20.81 -12.95 1.16
C PHE A 131 -19.83 -11.77 1.29
N ASP A 132 -18.75 -11.98 2.02
CA ASP A 132 -17.64 -11.03 2.12
C ASP A 132 -16.67 -11.22 0.96
N VAL A 133 -16.44 -10.16 0.16
CA VAL A 133 -15.55 -10.22 -1.00
C VAL A 133 -14.08 -10.04 -0.63
N MET A 134 -13.74 -9.58 0.57
CA MET A 134 -12.36 -9.27 0.92
C MET A 134 -11.40 -10.48 0.88
N PRO A 135 -11.80 -11.71 1.21
CA PRO A 135 -10.98 -12.89 0.95
C PRO A 135 -10.58 -13.04 -0.52
N LEU A 136 -11.52 -12.88 -1.46
CA LEU A 136 -11.22 -12.89 -2.90
C LEU A 136 -10.32 -11.74 -3.31
N ALA A 137 -10.60 -10.53 -2.83
CA ALA A 137 -9.80 -9.34 -3.11
C ALA A 137 -8.33 -9.50 -2.67
N ARG A 138 -8.05 -10.27 -1.63
CA ARG A 138 -6.69 -10.56 -1.16
C ARG A 138 -6.01 -11.71 -1.88
N THR A 139 -6.74 -12.70 -2.32
CA THR A 139 -6.16 -13.94 -2.88
C THR A 139 -6.01 -13.87 -4.40
N VAL A 140 -6.97 -13.30 -5.11
CA VAL A 140 -6.95 -13.23 -6.58
C VAL A 140 -5.72 -12.51 -7.13
N PRO A 141 -5.34 -11.29 -6.67
CA PRO A 141 -4.16 -10.61 -7.16
C PRO A 141 -2.87 -11.43 -6.98
N ILE A 142 -2.71 -12.07 -5.82
CA ILE A 142 -1.52 -12.88 -5.55
C ILE A 142 -1.49 -14.11 -6.44
N ALA A 143 -2.62 -14.80 -6.58
CA ALA A 143 -2.68 -16.00 -7.43
C ALA A 143 -2.39 -15.70 -8.90
N VAL A 144 -2.89 -14.56 -9.41
CA VAL A 144 -2.64 -14.12 -10.80
C VAL A 144 -1.15 -13.79 -10.99
N LEU A 145 -0.56 -13.03 -10.08
CA LEU A 145 0.87 -12.69 -10.16
C LEU A 145 1.78 -13.90 -9.97
N ALA A 146 1.46 -14.78 -9.02
CA ALA A 146 2.24 -16.01 -8.80
C ALA A 146 2.19 -16.94 -10.02
N ALA A 147 1.02 -17.10 -10.63
CA ALA A 147 0.89 -17.85 -11.88
C ALA A 147 1.69 -17.20 -13.03
N ALA A 148 1.67 -15.87 -13.14
CA ALA A 148 2.46 -15.14 -14.14
C ALA A 148 3.98 -15.27 -13.90
N LEU A 149 4.42 -15.46 -12.65
CA LEU A 149 5.81 -15.78 -12.31
C LEU A 149 6.18 -17.25 -12.59
N GLY A 150 5.22 -18.10 -12.95
CA GLY A 150 5.45 -19.51 -13.28
C GLY A 150 5.16 -20.49 -12.13
N VAL A 151 4.54 -20.04 -11.02
CA VAL A 151 4.09 -20.95 -9.95
C VAL A 151 3.08 -21.94 -10.52
N SER A 152 3.29 -23.24 -10.25
CA SER A 152 2.41 -24.29 -10.72
C SER A 152 1.01 -24.18 -10.11
N ALA A 153 -0.03 -24.67 -10.80
CA ALA A 153 -1.38 -24.72 -10.26
C ALA A 153 -1.46 -25.54 -8.95
N HIS A 154 -0.58 -26.52 -8.78
CA HIS A 154 -0.49 -27.34 -7.58
C HIS A 154 -0.01 -26.54 -6.36
N ASP A 155 0.96 -25.64 -6.54
CA ASP A 155 1.59 -24.88 -5.46
C ASP A 155 0.91 -23.54 -5.19
N LEU A 156 -0.02 -23.12 -6.07
CA LEU A 156 -0.57 -21.77 -6.08
C LEU A 156 -1.25 -21.39 -4.77
N ASP A 157 -2.10 -22.25 -4.23
CA ASP A 157 -2.82 -21.96 -2.98
C ASP A 157 -1.86 -21.92 -1.79
N ARG A 158 -0.80 -22.74 -1.81
CA ARG A 158 0.25 -22.71 -0.78
C ARG A 158 1.03 -21.40 -0.83
N VAL A 159 1.43 -20.94 -2.03
CA VAL A 159 2.14 -19.67 -2.22
C VAL A 159 1.26 -18.49 -1.77
N VAL A 160 -0.03 -18.49 -2.11
CA VAL A 160 -0.99 -17.47 -1.65
C VAL A 160 -1.06 -17.42 -0.12
N ALA A 161 -1.14 -18.58 0.54
CA ALA A 161 -1.17 -18.68 2.00
C ALA A 161 0.14 -18.15 2.64
N LEU A 162 1.30 -18.51 2.08
CA LEU A 162 2.61 -18.05 2.56
C LEU A 162 2.78 -16.54 2.42
N VAL A 163 2.35 -15.96 1.29
CA VAL A 163 2.32 -14.50 1.13
C VAL A 163 1.43 -13.85 2.18
N GLY A 164 0.28 -14.47 2.48
CA GLY A 164 -0.62 -14.02 3.55
C GLY A 164 0.07 -13.97 4.92
N ALA A 165 0.81 -15.01 5.28
CA ALA A 165 1.57 -15.09 6.53
C ALA A 165 2.67 -14.01 6.61
N VAL A 166 3.44 -13.84 5.52
CA VAL A 166 4.45 -12.78 5.43
C VAL A 166 3.82 -11.39 5.58
N CYS A 167 2.69 -11.12 4.92
CA CYS A 167 1.99 -9.85 5.04
C CYS A 167 1.47 -9.60 6.47
N ALA A 168 0.94 -10.62 7.14
CA ALA A 168 0.46 -10.51 8.52
C ALA A 168 1.60 -10.17 9.50
N ALA A 169 2.76 -10.77 9.30
CA ALA A 169 3.95 -10.51 10.13
C ALA A 169 4.55 -9.12 9.91
N LEU A 170 4.44 -8.58 8.69
CA LEU A 170 4.93 -7.25 8.35
C LEU A 170 3.92 -6.13 8.61
N ALA A 171 2.73 -6.48 9.04
CA ALA A 171 1.68 -5.51 9.35
C ALA A 171 2.03 -4.74 10.63
N PRO A 172 2.10 -3.40 10.57
CA PRO A 172 2.25 -2.59 11.77
C PRO A 172 1.08 -2.83 12.74
N GLY A 173 1.39 -3.08 14.01
CA GLY A 173 0.39 -3.36 15.04
C GLY A 173 -0.15 -4.80 15.06
N ALA A 174 0.39 -5.71 14.28
CA ALA A 174 0.24 -7.14 14.50
C ALA A 174 0.94 -7.54 15.81
N ARG A 175 0.30 -8.46 16.54
CA ARG A 175 0.69 -9.09 17.85
C ARG A 175 2.15 -8.89 18.31
N GLU A 176 2.40 -9.11 19.62
CA GLU A 176 3.72 -9.03 20.24
C GLU A 176 4.82 -9.70 19.38
N PRO A 177 6.01 -9.09 19.24
CA PRO A 177 7.01 -9.47 18.25
C PRO A 177 7.55 -10.91 18.36
N HIS A 178 7.37 -11.58 19.49
CA HIS A 178 8.03 -12.86 19.77
C HIS A 178 7.36 -14.08 19.13
N ASP A 179 6.02 -14.13 19.05
CA ASP A 179 5.31 -15.32 18.56
C ASP A 179 5.17 -15.34 17.03
N LEU A 180 5.28 -14.16 16.37
CA LEU A 180 5.15 -14.05 14.92
C LEU A 180 6.47 -14.33 14.19
N THR A 181 7.62 -14.28 14.86
CA THR A 181 8.92 -14.32 14.19
C THR A 181 9.26 -15.72 13.66
N GLN A 182 8.97 -16.80 14.39
CA GLN A 182 9.31 -18.16 13.94
C GLN A 182 8.42 -18.61 12.78
N ASP A 183 7.11 -18.43 12.88
CA ASP A 183 6.18 -18.78 11.82
C ASP A 183 6.39 -17.91 10.56
N ALA A 184 6.70 -16.64 10.75
CA ALA A 184 6.99 -15.73 9.66
C ALA A 184 8.32 -16.03 8.96
N ASP A 185 9.35 -16.40 9.70
CA ASP A 185 10.64 -16.83 9.16
C ASP A 185 10.51 -18.16 8.40
N ALA A 186 9.71 -19.10 8.92
CA ALA A 186 9.39 -20.34 8.23
C ALA A 186 8.62 -20.06 6.92
N ALA A 187 7.59 -19.21 6.97
CA ALA A 187 6.84 -18.82 5.79
C ALA A 187 7.70 -18.10 4.75
N ALA A 188 8.58 -17.19 5.17
CA ALA A 188 9.50 -16.50 4.27
C ALA A 188 10.50 -17.44 3.62
N THR A 189 11.01 -18.43 4.38
CA THR A 189 11.94 -19.46 3.88
C THR A 189 11.27 -20.38 2.88
N GLU A 190 10.07 -20.86 3.18
CA GLU A 190 9.32 -21.74 2.29
C GLU A 190 8.88 -20.99 1.02
N LEU A 191 8.40 -19.76 1.13
CA LEU A 191 8.07 -18.92 -0.02
C LEU A 191 9.28 -18.70 -0.93
N ALA A 192 10.46 -18.45 -0.35
CA ALA A 192 11.70 -18.37 -1.10
C ALA A 192 12.03 -19.65 -1.85
N SER A 193 11.81 -20.84 -1.25
CA SER A 193 12.05 -22.12 -1.91
C SER A 193 11.13 -22.38 -3.10
N HIS A 194 9.88 -21.93 -3.05
CA HIS A 194 8.94 -22.02 -4.17
C HIS A 194 9.31 -21.09 -5.33
N LEU A 195 9.85 -19.90 -5.04
CA LEU A 195 10.12 -18.89 -6.05
C LEU A 195 11.55 -18.95 -6.63
N ALA A 196 12.51 -19.49 -5.89
CA ALA A 196 13.90 -19.57 -6.34
C ALA A 196 14.09 -20.30 -7.69
N PRO A 197 13.38 -21.40 -8.00
CA PRO A 197 13.50 -22.05 -9.31
C PRO A 197 12.90 -21.27 -10.48
N LEU A 198 12.12 -20.22 -10.20
CA LEU A 198 11.34 -19.45 -11.18
C LEU A 198 12.02 -18.15 -11.61
N VAL A 199 13.12 -17.78 -10.95
CA VAL A 199 13.87 -16.54 -11.20
C VAL A 199 15.35 -16.87 -11.45
N PRO A 200 16.14 -15.95 -12.04
CA PRO A 200 17.59 -16.14 -12.13
C PRO A 200 18.21 -16.37 -10.75
N GLU A 201 19.32 -17.10 -10.72
CA GLU A 201 20.01 -17.43 -9.48
C GLU A 201 20.48 -16.16 -8.76
N GLY A 202 20.02 -16.00 -7.52
CA GLY A 202 20.39 -14.88 -6.66
C GLY A 202 19.39 -14.59 -5.56
N GLN A 203 19.89 -14.06 -4.45
CA GLN A 203 19.03 -13.72 -3.31
C GLN A 203 18.23 -12.43 -3.53
N ASP A 204 18.75 -11.50 -4.32
CA ASP A 204 18.03 -10.26 -4.65
C ASP A 204 16.91 -10.54 -5.68
N GLU A 205 17.08 -11.53 -6.56
CA GLU A 205 16.09 -12.00 -7.54
C GLU A 205 14.90 -12.66 -6.83
N VAL A 206 15.17 -13.56 -5.89
CA VAL A 206 14.12 -14.18 -5.04
C VAL A 206 13.42 -13.13 -4.20
N ALA A 207 14.15 -12.19 -3.60
CA ALA A 207 13.57 -11.09 -2.84
C ALA A 207 12.70 -10.17 -3.70
N ALA A 208 13.07 -9.94 -4.98
CA ALA A 208 12.25 -9.19 -5.92
C ALA A 208 10.93 -9.91 -6.23
N ALA A 209 10.95 -11.21 -6.48
CA ALA A 209 9.74 -12.01 -6.72
C ALA A 209 8.79 -11.99 -5.51
N ILE A 210 9.32 -12.22 -4.30
CA ILE A 210 8.54 -12.12 -3.07
C ILE A 210 7.99 -10.70 -2.89
N SER A 211 8.79 -9.67 -3.18
CA SER A 211 8.39 -8.27 -3.07
C SER A 211 7.22 -7.93 -3.98
N VAL A 212 7.18 -8.46 -5.20
CA VAL A 212 6.04 -8.30 -6.14
C VAL A 212 4.76 -8.84 -5.52
N LEU A 213 4.78 -10.09 -5.02
CA LEU A 213 3.62 -10.73 -4.41
C LEU A 213 3.19 -10.03 -3.10
N PHE A 214 4.14 -9.78 -2.21
CA PHE A 214 3.91 -9.13 -0.93
C PHE A 214 3.25 -7.77 -1.05
N GLN A 215 3.78 -6.90 -1.94
CA GLN A 215 3.27 -5.53 -2.08
C GLN A 215 1.92 -5.46 -2.79
N ALA A 216 1.60 -6.44 -3.63
CA ALA A 216 0.35 -6.48 -4.37
C ALA A 216 -0.85 -6.90 -3.52
N ARG A 217 -0.67 -7.56 -2.37
CA ARG A 217 -1.77 -8.16 -1.61
C ARG A 217 -2.72 -7.12 -1.02
N ASP A 218 -2.26 -6.40 0.00
CA ASP A 218 -3.15 -5.58 0.82
C ASP A 218 -3.55 -4.26 0.13
N ALA A 219 -2.64 -3.65 -0.63
CA ALA A 219 -2.93 -2.42 -1.36
C ALA A 219 -3.93 -2.64 -2.51
N THR A 220 -3.79 -3.75 -3.27
CA THR A 220 -4.74 -4.07 -4.33
C THR A 220 -6.07 -4.54 -3.76
N ALA A 221 -6.08 -5.30 -2.65
CA ALA A 221 -7.32 -5.67 -1.96
C ALA A 221 -8.07 -4.43 -1.44
N ALA A 222 -7.35 -3.45 -0.90
CA ALA A 222 -7.94 -2.19 -0.49
C ALA A 222 -8.56 -1.43 -1.68
N LEU A 223 -7.87 -1.37 -2.82
CA LEU A 223 -8.39 -0.76 -4.04
C LEU A 223 -9.68 -1.46 -4.52
N ILE A 224 -9.69 -2.78 -4.56
CA ILE A 224 -10.86 -3.57 -4.95
C ILE A 224 -12.02 -3.32 -3.99
N GLY A 225 -11.80 -3.44 -2.68
CA GLY A 225 -12.82 -3.23 -1.66
C GLY A 225 -13.42 -1.82 -1.71
N SER A 226 -12.57 -0.79 -1.76
CA SER A 226 -13.02 0.61 -1.87
C SER A 226 -13.77 0.88 -3.17
N ALA A 227 -13.34 0.33 -4.31
CA ALA A 227 -14.03 0.50 -5.58
C ALA A 227 -15.43 -0.13 -5.58
N LEU A 228 -15.60 -1.28 -4.93
CA LEU A 228 -16.91 -1.96 -4.84
C LEU A 228 -17.93 -1.21 -3.96
N ILE A 229 -17.48 -0.39 -3.01
CA ILE A 229 -18.33 0.43 -2.14
C ILE A 229 -18.39 1.90 -2.56
N ALA A 230 -17.67 2.29 -3.61
CA ALA A 230 -17.60 3.67 -4.06
C ALA A 230 -19.02 4.20 -4.41
N PRO A 231 -19.36 5.47 -4.03
CA PRO A 231 -20.67 6.05 -4.27
C PRO A 231 -20.84 6.48 -5.74
N VAL A 232 -20.47 5.61 -6.68
CA VAL A 232 -20.55 5.92 -8.10
C VAL A 232 -21.90 5.50 -8.66
N THR A 233 -22.69 6.48 -9.06
CA THR A 233 -24.03 6.26 -9.62
C THR A 233 -24.03 5.95 -11.13
N LYS A 234 -22.84 5.86 -11.74
CA LYS A 234 -22.71 5.60 -13.18
C LYS A 234 -23.02 4.15 -13.54
N ALA A 235 -23.49 3.95 -14.76
CA ALA A 235 -23.84 2.63 -15.31
C ALA A 235 -22.72 1.62 -15.14
N VAL A 236 -23.10 0.36 -14.97
CA VAL A 236 -22.23 -0.81 -14.68
C VAL A 236 -21.11 -1.01 -15.72
N ASP A 237 -21.21 -0.39 -16.89
CA ASP A 237 -20.31 -0.62 -18.03
C ASP A 237 -18.97 0.11 -17.92
N ASP A 238 -18.74 0.90 -16.86
CA ASP A 238 -17.50 1.68 -16.68
C ASP A 238 -16.80 1.43 -15.33
N CYS A 239 -16.44 0.15 -15.11
CA CYS A 239 -15.63 -0.22 -13.93
C CYS A 239 -14.27 0.51 -13.91
N ALA A 240 -13.74 0.94 -15.05
CA ALA A 240 -12.50 1.70 -15.12
C ALA A 240 -12.65 3.06 -14.42
N SER A 241 -13.74 3.77 -14.67
CA SER A 241 -14.05 5.04 -13.99
C SER A 241 -14.22 4.87 -12.48
N TRP A 242 -14.74 3.74 -12.00
CA TRP A 242 -14.86 3.49 -10.56
C TRP A 242 -13.49 3.31 -9.90
N ILE A 243 -12.61 2.54 -10.53
CA ILE A 243 -11.24 2.35 -10.07
C ILE A 243 -10.50 3.68 -10.07
N GLU A 244 -10.61 4.44 -11.15
CA GLU A 244 -9.98 5.76 -11.27
C GLU A 244 -10.51 6.73 -10.21
N TRP A 245 -11.85 6.78 -10.01
CA TRP A 245 -12.43 7.57 -8.94
C TRP A 245 -11.85 7.18 -7.57
N THR A 246 -11.76 5.88 -7.28
CA THR A 246 -11.27 5.38 -6.00
C THR A 246 -9.82 5.78 -5.73
N VAL A 247 -8.93 5.68 -6.71
CA VAL A 247 -7.52 6.07 -6.51
C VAL A 247 -7.34 7.55 -6.25
N HIS A 248 -8.29 8.39 -6.67
CA HIS A 248 -8.26 9.83 -6.48
C HIS A 248 -9.02 10.30 -5.23
N HIS A 249 -10.10 9.63 -4.82
CA HIS A 249 -11.01 10.15 -3.78
C HIS A 249 -11.05 9.28 -2.52
N ASP A 250 -10.77 7.98 -2.63
CA ASP A 250 -10.68 7.05 -1.50
C ASP A 250 -9.45 6.13 -1.66
N ALA A 251 -8.31 6.77 -1.88
CA ALA A 251 -7.06 6.12 -2.20
C ALA A 251 -6.68 5.01 -1.21
N PRO A 252 -6.30 3.80 -1.67
CA PRO A 252 -5.96 2.71 -0.77
C PRO A 252 -4.68 2.97 0.03
N VAL A 253 -3.64 3.55 -0.60
CA VAL A 253 -2.40 3.91 0.09
C VAL A 253 -2.50 5.35 0.55
N GLN A 254 -2.58 5.54 1.85
CA GLN A 254 -2.82 6.84 2.48
C GLN A 254 -1.54 7.63 2.73
N CYS A 255 -0.48 6.93 3.14
CA CYS A 255 0.79 7.58 3.43
C CYS A 255 1.97 6.64 3.22
N THR A 256 3.16 7.22 3.20
CA THR A 256 4.41 6.48 3.31
C THR A 256 5.28 7.12 4.38
N ARG A 257 6.16 6.33 5.00
CA ARG A 257 7.02 6.80 6.07
C ARG A 257 8.48 6.86 5.59
N ARG A 258 9.20 7.87 6.08
CA ARG A 258 10.63 8.07 5.88
C ARG A 258 11.32 8.29 7.21
N VAL A 259 12.63 8.20 7.20
CA VAL A 259 13.49 8.66 8.31
C VAL A 259 14.48 9.66 7.75
N ALA A 260 14.58 10.83 8.35
CA ALA A 260 15.58 11.81 7.99
C ALA A 260 16.99 11.29 8.37
N ARG A 261 17.85 11.07 7.39
CA ARG A 261 19.24 10.63 7.61
C ARG A 261 20.22 11.80 7.78
N ALA A 262 19.76 12.99 7.44
CA ALA A 262 20.41 14.28 7.68
C ALA A 262 19.30 15.31 7.95
N ASP A 263 19.67 16.49 8.45
CA ASP A 263 18.75 17.61 8.56
C ASP A 263 18.16 17.93 7.20
N TRP A 264 16.83 18.04 7.12
CA TRP A 264 16.12 18.29 5.87
C TRP A 264 15.30 19.59 5.96
N ALA A 265 15.64 20.55 5.09
CA ALA A 265 14.95 21.83 5.02
C ALA A 265 13.82 21.78 4.00
N VAL A 266 12.61 22.17 4.41
CA VAL A 266 11.40 22.21 3.58
C VAL A 266 10.42 23.23 4.14
N ASP A 267 9.76 24.01 3.29
CA ASP A 267 8.73 25.02 3.68
C ASP A 267 9.19 25.94 4.84
N GLY A 268 10.46 26.34 4.86
CA GLY A 268 11.02 27.21 5.89
C GLY A 268 11.28 26.53 7.25
N VAL A 269 11.04 25.22 7.36
CA VAL A 269 11.30 24.39 8.56
C VAL A 269 12.50 23.50 8.34
N VAL A 270 13.19 23.14 9.41
CA VAL A 270 14.26 22.13 9.39
C VAL A 270 13.78 20.91 10.16
N VAL A 271 13.66 19.78 9.46
CA VAL A 271 13.37 18.47 10.05
C VAL A 271 14.68 17.84 10.49
N PRO A 272 14.90 17.60 11.81
CA PRO A 272 16.17 17.10 12.31
C PRO A 272 16.49 15.67 11.82
N ALA A 273 17.78 15.37 11.67
CA ALA A 273 18.28 14.02 11.43
C ALA A 273 17.75 13.03 12.49
N GLY A 274 17.36 11.85 12.08
CA GLY A 274 16.77 10.82 12.94
C GLY A 274 15.25 10.89 13.07
N SER A 275 14.60 11.99 12.66
CA SER A 275 13.17 12.18 12.73
C SER A 275 12.41 11.21 11.80
N THR A 276 11.27 10.71 12.27
CA THR A 276 10.28 10.04 11.39
C THR A 276 9.52 11.12 10.61
N VAL A 277 9.30 10.89 9.32
CA VAL A 277 8.56 11.79 8.42
C VAL A 277 7.41 11.01 7.76
N TRP A 278 6.19 11.47 7.95
CA TRP A 278 4.97 10.94 7.37
C TRP A 278 4.63 11.74 6.12
N LEU A 279 4.71 11.10 4.96
CA LEU A 279 4.31 11.68 3.68
C LEU A 279 2.87 11.26 3.41
N MET A 280 1.93 12.19 3.59
CA MET A 280 0.47 11.94 3.51
C MET A 280 0.00 11.98 2.06
N LEU A 281 0.24 10.91 1.29
CA LEU A 281 -0.02 10.84 -0.14
C LEU A 281 -1.49 11.10 -0.49
N ALA A 282 -2.43 10.56 0.31
CA ALA A 282 -3.86 10.75 0.11
C ALA A 282 -4.33 12.19 0.45
N ALA A 283 -3.48 12.99 1.07
CA ALA A 283 -3.76 14.40 1.32
C ALA A 283 -3.41 15.28 0.11
N ALA A 284 -2.60 14.80 -0.85
CA ALA A 284 -2.26 15.57 -2.05
C ALA A 284 -3.53 15.95 -2.84
N ASP A 285 -3.50 17.12 -3.47
CA ASP A 285 -4.58 17.51 -4.37
C ASP A 285 -4.62 16.56 -5.56
N THR A 286 -5.81 16.08 -5.85
CA THR A 286 -6.06 15.11 -6.92
C THR A 286 -6.29 15.83 -8.25
N SER A 287 -5.39 16.73 -8.64
CA SER A 287 -5.42 17.28 -9.98
C SER A 287 -5.29 16.17 -11.02
N PRO A 288 -6.03 16.22 -12.14
CA PRO A 288 -5.94 15.22 -13.17
C PRO A 288 -4.50 15.10 -13.66
N GLY A 289 -3.88 13.96 -13.38
CA GLY A 289 -2.54 13.60 -13.81
C GLY A 289 -2.53 12.13 -14.25
N PRO A 290 -1.52 11.69 -15.00
CA PRO A 290 -1.46 10.32 -15.51
C PRO A 290 -1.35 9.26 -14.40
N ILE A 291 -0.87 9.66 -13.21
CA ILE A 291 -0.71 8.76 -12.05
C ILE A 291 -1.22 9.47 -10.80
N ALA A 292 -2.12 8.79 -10.05
CA ALA A 292 -2.62 9.31 -8.79
C ALA A 292 -1.51 9.36 -7.72
N PRO A 293 -1.48 10.40 -6.87
CA PRO A 293 -0.46 10.56 -5.83
C PRO A 293 -0.27 9.34 -4.92
N THR A 294 -1.33 8.55 -4.69
CA THR A 294 -1.30 7.31 -3.91
C THR A 294 -0.26 6.28 -4.40
N PHE A 295 0.15 6.33 -5.67
CA PHE A 295 1.22 5.50 -6.20
C PHE A 295 2.62 6.06 -5.95
N GLY A 296 2.71 7.23 -5.30
CA GLY A 296 3.96 7.92 -5.04
C GLY A 296 4.59 8.50 -6.30
N ALA A 297 5.77 9.06 -6.13
CA ALA A 297 6.57 9.64 -7.21
C ALA A 297 8.07 9.43 -6.93
N GLY A 298 8.92 9.89 -7.87
CA GLY A 298 10.37 9.78 -7.74
C GLY A 298 10.89 8.34 -7.76
N PRO A 299 12.06 8.07 -7.17
CA PRO A 299 12.68 6.75 -7.22
C PRO A 299 11.82 5.62 -6.66
N HIS A 300 11.00 5.91 -5.65
CA HIS A 300 10.12 4.96 -4.98
C HIS A 300 8.66 4.98 -5.48
N ALA A 301 8.39 5.56 -6.64
CA ALA A 301 7.08 5.41 -7.28
C ALA A 301 6.70 3.94 -7.43
N CYS A 302 5.41 3.61 -7.33
CA CYS A 302 4.94 2.24 -7.44
C CYS A 302 5.28 1.65 -8.83
N PRO A 303 6.09 0.58 -8.93
CA PRO A 303 6.41 -0.02 -10.23
C PRO A 303 5.23 -0.76 -10.84
N GLY A 304 4.36 -1.31 -9.98
CA GLY A 304 3.22 -2.14 -10.38
C GLY A 304 1.89 -1.40 -10.40
N TRP A 305 1.86 -0.07 -10.56
CA TRP A 305 0.62 0.70 -10.56
C TRP A 305 -0.37 0.26 -11.64
N SER A 306 0.12 0.01 -12.85
CA SER A 306 -0.72 -0.44 -13.98
C SER A 306 -1.25 -1.86 -13.77
N GLN A 307 -0.44 -2.73 -13.15
CA GLN A 307 -0.86 -4.08 -12.77
C GLN A 307 -1.92 -4.06 -11.68
N ALA A 308 -1.75 -3.21 -10.67
CA ALA A 308 -2.74 -3.05 -9.60
C ALA A 308 -4.10 -2.59 -10.17
N LEU A 309 -4.10 -1.60 -11.06
CA LEU A 309 -5.31 -1.13 -11.74
C LEU A 309 -5.95 -2.23 -12.60
N ALA A 310 -5.16 -2.97 -13.37
CA ALA A 310 -5.64 -4.06 -14.22
C ALA A 310 -6.27 -5.18 -13.39
N MET A 311 -5.62 -5.64 -12.33
CA MET A 311 -6.18 -6.67 -11.44
C MET A 311 -7.47 -6.19 -10.77
N ALA A 312 -7.50 -4.94 -10.28
CA ALA A 312 -8.70 -4.39 -9.67
C ALA A 312 -9.86 -4.30 -10.68
N ARG A 313 -9.61 -3.84 -11.93
CA ARG A 313 -10.61 -3.84 -13.01
C ARG A 313 -11.13 -5.24 -13.28
N GLY A 314 -10.26 -6.21 -13.45
CA GLY A 314 -10.66 -7.60 -13.68
C GLY A 314 -11.58 -8.14 -12.58
N VAL A 315 -11.22 -7.94 -11.32
CA VAL A 315 -12.03 -8.40 -10.16
C VAL A 315 -13.37 -7.67 -10.11
N VAL A 316 -13.38 -6.34 -10.15
CA VAL A 316 -14.61 -5.53 -10.06
C VAL A 316 -15.56 -5.83 -11.22
N THR A 317 -15.04 -5.94 -12.44
CA THR A 317 -15.83 -6.30 -13.63
C THR A 317 -16.47 -7.68 -13.46
N ALA A 318 -15.72 -8.70 -13.03
CA ALA A 318 -16.26 -10.04 -12.83
C ALA A 318 -17.36 -10.08 -11.76
N VAL A 319 -17.16 -9.39 -10.65
CA VAL A 319 -18.14 -9.26 -9.56
C VAL A 319 -19.44 -8.63 -10.11
N HIS A 320 -19.33 -7.53 -10.85
CA HIS A 320 -20.49 -6.83 -11.40
C HIS A 320 -21.19 -7.61 -12.51
N THR A 321 -20.45 -8.23 -13.43
CA THR A 321 -21.00 -9.05 -14.50
C THR A 321 -21.76 -10.25 -13.94
N ALA A 322 -21.31 -10.81 -12.82
CA ALA A 322 -22.00 -11.88 -12.12
C ALA A 322 -23.24 -11.40 -11.31
N GLY A 323 -23.61 -10.13 -11.38
CA GLY A 323 -24.78 -9.56 -10.70
C GLY A 323 -24.60 -9.26 -9.22
N TRP A 324 -23.37 -9.26 -8.71
CA TRP A 324 -23.09 -8.92 -7.31
C TRP A 324 -22.91 -7.42 -7.12
N ARG A 325 -23.46 -6.88 -6.04
CA ARG A 325 -23.32 -5.47 -5.64
C ARG A 325 -23.10 -5.36 -4.15
N ALA A 326 -22.45 -4.28 -3.74
CA ALA A 326 -22.28 -3.97 -2.32
C ALA A 326 -23.66 -3.86 -1.63
N VAL A 327 -23.76 -4.39 -0.41
CA VAL A 327 -24.94 -4.21 0.42
C VAL A 327 -25.07 -2.72 0.72
N PRO A 328 -26.23 -2.07 0.42
CA PRO A 328 -26.43 -0.66 0.71
C PRO A 328 -26.23 -0.35 2.19
N ASP A 329 -25.76 0.86 2.48
CA ASP A 329 -25.64 1.42 3.83
C ASP A 329 -24.87 0.55 4.84
N GLN A 330 -24.06 -0.41 4.36
CA GLN A 330 -23.21 -1.19 5.23
C GLN A 330 -22.16 -0.29 5.89
N LEU A 331 -21.98 -0.44 7.19
CA LEU A 331 -20.91 0.23 7.90
C LEU A 331 -19.58 -0.44 7.56
N ILE A 332 -18.65 0.33 7.01
CA ILE A 332 -17.32 -0.16 6.69
C ILE A 332 -16.38 0.12 7.85
N ASP A 333 -15.83 -0.95 8.40
CA ASP A 333 -14.70 -0.90 9.30
C ASP A 333 -13.41 -1.14 8.52
N TYR A 334 -12.33 -0.47 8.93
CA TYR A 334 -11.03 -0.61 8.29
C TYR A 334 -10.06 -1.34 9.22
N GLU A 335 -9.23 -2.19 8.65
CA GLU A 335 -8.14 -2.80 9.41
C GLU A 335 -7.17 -1.71 9.88
N ARG A 336 -6.69 -1.86 11.11
CA ARG A 336 -5.72 -0.92 11.67
C ARG A 336 -4.37 -1.04 10.98
N ARG A 337 -4.21 -0.28 9.91
CA ARG A 337 -2.99 -0.17 9.09
C ARG A 337 -2.62 1.30 9.01
N PRO A 338 -1.42 1.72 9.47
CA PRO A 338 -1.08 3.15 9.51
C PRO A 338 -0.95 3.78 8.13
N ASN A 339 -0.79 2.97 7.09
CA ASN A 339 -0.54 3.44 5.73
C ASN A 339 -1.59 3.00 4.71
N LEU A 340 -2.56 2.17 5.11
CA LEU A 340 -3.57 1.63 4.19
C LEU A 340 -4.99 1.87 4.71
N ARG A 341 -5.87 2.28 3.80
CA ARG A 341 -7.31 2.29 4.00
C ARG A 341 -7.88 0.97 3.45
N LEU A 342 -7.77 -0.08 4.27
CA LEU A 342 -8.11 -1.45 3.91
C LEU A 342 -9.42 -1.86 4.59
N PRO A 343 -10.55 -2.01 3.85
CA PRO A 343 -11.78 -2.50 4.42
C PRO A 343 -11.57 -3.87 5.08
N ALA A 344 -12.02 -4.02 6.31
CA ALA A 344 -11.95 -5.29 7.03
C ALA A 344 -12.89 -6.31 6.39
N ARG A 345 -14.06 -5.85 5.97
CA ARG A 345 -15.12 -6.63 5.34
C ARG A 345 -15.93 -5.77 4.38
N VAL A 346 -16.30 -6.34 3.22
CA VAL A 346 -17.24 -5.75 2.26
C VAL A 346 -18.25 -6.81 1.85
N MET A 347 -19.49 -6.65 2.32
CA MET A 347 -20.57 -7.56 2.00
C MET A 347 -21.17 -7.25 0.64
N LEU A 348 -21.27 -8.29 -0.19
CA LEU A 348 -21.96 -8.25 -1.47
C LEU A 348 -23.26 -9.07 -1.40
N ARG A 349 -24.27 -8.64 -2.16
CA ARG A 349 -25.52 -9.38 -2.39
C ARG A 349 -25.79 -9.52 -3.87
N LYS A 350 -26.45 -10.60 -4.25
CA LYS A 350 -26.96 -10.79 -5.61
C LYS A 350 -28.07 -9.78 -5.85
N GLN A 351 -28.04 -9.12 -7.00
CA GLN A 351 -29.21 -8.32 -7.41
C GLN A 351 -30.30 -9.24 -7.97
N PRO A 352 -31.56 -8.98 -7.66
CA PRO A 352 -32.66 -9.65 -8.35
C PRO A 352 -32.52 -9.40 -9.86
N THR A 353 -32.67 -10.46 -10.65
CA THR A 353 -32.74 -10.40 -12.12
C THR A 353 -34.04 -9.76 -12.56
#